data_b1e8fb3897d59ecf141c9dcbfe17d71b
#
_entry.id   b1e8fb3897d59ecf141c9dcbfe17d71b
#
_cell.length_a   1.000
_cell.length_b   1.000
_cell.length_c   1.000
_cell.angle_alpha   90.00
_cell.angle_beta   90.00
_cell.angle_gamma   90.00
#
_symmetry.space_group_name_H-M   'P 1'
#
loop_
_entity.id
_entity.type
_entity.pdbx_description
1 polymer ?
#
loop_
_entity_poly.entity_id
_entity_poly.type
_entity_poly.pdbx_seq_one_letter_code
_entity_poly.pdbx_strand_id
1 'polypeptide(L)'
;MKIYDIAFIGLGASSLATIKLKYSNCQLSIIGIDKELNSSRNNFFAFWLTDWMKSFENIITQKWNKWSFHNGDIDITHTSDLRPYCVIRFQEWKKFCLESINNINYKERKVNKISKNDDYYKITLDNDENIFAKKIYDSR
;
A
#
# COMPACT_ATOMS: atom_id res chain seq x y z
N MET A 1 20.12 -17.76 -9.81
CA MET A 1 18.73 -17.47 -9.40
C MET A 1 18.77 -16.34 -8.36
N LYS A 2 18.09 -15.23 -8.59
CA LYS A 2 17.98 -14.12 -7.61
C LYS A 2 16.81 -14.40 -6.68
N ILE A 3 17.04 -14.37 -5.37
CA ILE A 3 15.99 -14.51 -4.35
C ILE A 3 15.87 -13.16 -3.64
N TYR A 4 14.68 -12.57 -3.68
CA TYR A 4 14.38 -11.35 -2.91
C TYR A 4 14.13 -11.68 -1.44
N ASP A 5 14.44 -10.75 -0.56
CA ASP A 5 14.11 -10.93 0.85
C ASP A 5 12.60 -10.82 1.06
N ILE A 6 11.94 -9.90 0.32
CA ILE A 6 10.50 -9.68 0.44
C ILE A 6 9.88 -9.44 -0.95
N ALA A 7 8.73 -10.05 -1.20
CA ALA A 7 7.85 -9.70 -2.32
C ALA A 7 6.50 -9.15 -1.80
N PHE A 8 6.08 -8.03 -2.35
CA PHE A 8 4.72 -7.48 -2.19
C PHE A 8 3.91 -7.77 -3.44
N ILE A 9 2.78 -8.44 -3.28
CA ILE A 9 1.85 -8.79 -4.36
C ILE A 9 0.59 -7.95 -4.17
N GLY A 10 0.33 -7.06 -5.13
CA GLY A 10 -0.61 -5.96 -5.00
C GLY A 10 0.02 -4.77 -4.27
N LEU A 11 0.13 -3.63 -4.95
CA LEU A 11 0.66 -2.37 -4.41
C LEU A 11 -0.46 -1.39 -4.07
N GLY A 12 -1.47 -1.88 -3.35
CA GLY A 12 -2.52 -1.06 -2.78
C GLY A 12 -2.06 -0.22 -1.58
N ALA A 13 -2.98 0.55 -1.00
CA ALA A 13 -2.67 1.49 0.09
C ALA A 13 -1.96 0.83 1.28
N SER A 14 -2.37 -0.37 1.69
CA SER A 14 -1.79 -1.10 2.82
C SER A 14 -0.38 -1.60 2.54
N SER A 15 -0.13 -2.15 1.35
CA SER A 15 1.22 -2.59 0.95
C SER A 15 2.18 -1.42 0.90
N LEU A 16 1.78 -0.30 0.28
CA LEU A 16 2.56 0.92 0.21
C LEU A 16 2.85 1.50 1.61
N ALA A 17 1.85 1.51 2.51
CA ALA A 17 2.05 1.89 3.90
C ALA A 17 3.09 1.02 4.60
N THR A 18 2.98 -0.31 4.44
CA THR A 18 3.91 -1.27 5.04
C THR A 18 5.33 -1.06 4.53
N ILE A 19 5.50 -0.87 3.23
CA ILE A 19 6.79 -0.59 2.61
C ILE A 19 7.39 0.68 3.21
N LYS A 20 6.62 1.77 3.22
CA LYS A 20 7.07 3.08 3.73
C LYS A 20 7.42 3.06 5.21
N LEU A 21 6.54 2.52 6.04
CA LEU A 21 6.69 2.62 7.49
C LEU A 21 7.67 1.60 8.08
N LYS A 22 7.80 0.45 7.43
CA LYS A 22 8.59 -0.66 7.97
C LYS A 22 9.92 -0.90 7.24
N TYR A 23 9.97 -0.60 5.95
CA TYR A 23 11.08 -1.02 5.10
C TYR A 23 11.82 0.12 4.40
N SER A 24 11.46 1.40 4.61
CA SER A 24 12.10 2.53 3.93
C SER A 24 13.60 2.66 4.19
N ASN A 25 14.06 2.26 5.36
CA ASN A 25 15.47 2.37 5.77
C ASN A 25 16.17 1.01 5.89
N CYS A 26 15.63 -0.05 5.30
CA CYS A 26 16.24 -1.38 5.38
C CYS A 26 17.14 -1.65 4.15
N GLN A 27 18.13 -2.52 4.34
CA GLN A 27 19.01 -3.01 3.26
C GLN A 27 18.44 -4.26 2.56
N LEU A 28 17.19 -4.62 2.82
CA LEU A 28 16.56 -5.79 2.23
C LEU A 28 16.27 -5.58 0.74
N SER A 29 16.45 -6.62 -0.04
CA SER A 29 16.05 -6.63 -1.44
C SER A 29 14.54 -6.86 -1.55
N ILE A 30 13.82 -5.87 -2.05
CA ILE A 30 12.36 -5.89 -2.12
C ILE A 30 11.91 -5.87 -3.58
N ILE A 31 10.84 -6.62 -3.87
CA ILE A 31 10.13 -6.52 -5.15
C ILE A 31 8.65 -6.28 -4.91
N GLY A 32 8.10 -5.29 -5.62
CA GLY A 32 6.67 -5.01 -5.71
C GLY A 32 6.11 -5.51 -7.04
N ILE A 33 5.06 -6.30 -6.99
CA ILE A 33 4.41 -6.88 -8.17
C ILE A 33 2.95 -6.42 -8.18
N ASP A 34 2.54 -5.72 -9.23
CA ASP A 34 1.15 -5.32 -9.43
C ASP A 34 0.80 -5.41 -10.90
N LYS A 35 -0.45 -5.72 -11.20
CA LYS A 35 -0.94 -5.78 -12.57
C LYS A 35 -1.02 -4.40 -13.26
N GLU A 36 -1.11 -3.34 -12.46
CA GLU A 36 -1.28 -1.96 -12.92
C GLU A 36 -0.44 -0.98 -12.08
N LEU A 37 0.87 -0.89 -12.35
CA LEU A 37 1.74 0.05 -11.64
C LEU A 37 1.40 1.53 -11.94
N ASN A 38 0.95 1.81 -13.16
CA ASN A 38 0.66 3.16 -13.64
C ASN A 38 -0.84 3.41 -13.82
N SER A 39 -1.68 2.76 -13.01
CA SER A 39 -3.12 2.99 -13.05
C SER A 39 -3.46 4.47 -12.94
N SER A 40 -4.15 5.00 -13.96
CA SER A 40 -4.70 6.37 -13.96
C SER A 40 -5.97 6.50 -13.12
N ARG A 41 -6.32 5.49 -12.33
CA ARG A 41 -7.52 5.52 -11.51
C ARG A 41 -7.45 6.65 -10.51
N ASN A 42 -8.42 7.56 -10.56
CA ASN A 42 -8.65 8.60 -9.55
C ASN A 42 -9.27 7.99 -8.29
N ASN A 43 -8.58 7.04 -7.69
CA ASN A 43 -9.02 6.42 -6.47
C ASN A 43 -8.59 7.27 -5.28
N PHE A 44 -9.49 7.35 -4.29
CA PHE A 44 -9.21 7.94 -3.00
C PHE A 44 -9.27 6.85 -1.94
N PHE A 45 -8.53 7.03 -0.88
CA PHE A 45 -8.78 6.31 0.36
C PHE A 45 -8.93 7.29 1.52
N ALA A 46 -9.72 6.89 2.49
CA ALA A 46 -10.11 7.73 3.60
C ALA A 46 -9.75 7.05 4.93
N PHE A 47 -9.44 7.87 5.93
CA PHE A 47 -9.01 7.41 7.25
C PHE A 47 -9.22 8.50 8.30
N TRP A 48 -9.24 8.10 9.59
CA TRP A 48 -9.14 9.07 10.67
C TRP A 48 -7.68 9.35 10.98
N LEU A 49 -7.31 10.63 10.94
CA LEU A 49 -5.94 11.05 11.22
C LEU A 49 -5.58 10.74 12.69
N THR A 50 -4.55 9.96 12.86
CA THR A 50 -3.97 9.62 14.16
C THR A 50 -2.54 10.16 14.27
N ASP A 51 -1.96 10.19 15.46
CA ASP A 51 -0.65 10.81 15.69
C ASP A 51 0.47 10.24 14.82
N TRP A 52 0.51 8.93 14.62
CA TRP A 52 1.53 8.29 13.79
C TRP A 52 1.39 8.60 12.29
N MET A 53 0.23 9.10 11.87
CA MET A 53 -0.07 9.48 10.48
C MET A 53 0.26 10.94 10.17
N LYS A 54 0.69 11.74 11.16
CA LYS A 54 1.01 13.16 10.96
C LYS A 54 2.16 13.39 9.96
N SER A 55 3.03 12.40 9.77
CA SER A 55 4.13 12.48 8.79
C SER A 55 3.68 12.62 7.34
N PHE A 56 2.42 12.30 7.02
CA PHE A 56 1.85 12.46 5.67
C PHE A 56 0.68 13.45 5.62
N GLU A 57 0.58 14.32 6.62
CA GLU A 57 -0.47 15.35 6.66
C GLU A 57 -0.39 16.31 5.44
N ASN A 58 0.81 16.53 4.92
CA ASN A 58 1.07 17.38 3.76
C ASN A 58 0.51 16.86 2.43
N ILE A 59 0.16 15.57 2.33
CA ILE A 59 -0.45 14.98 1.12
C ILE A 59 -1.95 14.73 1.27
N ILE A 60 -2.55 15.14 2.40
CA ILE A 60 -3.99 15.04 2.59
C ILE A 60 -4.70 15.97 1.60
N THR A 61 -5.59 15.39 0.79
CA THR A 61 -6.36 16.13 -0.22
C THR A 61 -7.49 16.92 0.41
N GLN A 62 -8.17 16.34 1.40
CA GLN A 62 -9.30 16.97 2.10
C GLN A 62 -9.39 16.45 3.53
N LYS A 63 -9.86 17.33 4.43
CA LYS A 63 -9.95 17.08 5.87
C LYS A 63 -11.27 17.62 6.40
N TRP A 64 -11.97 16.83 7.23
CA TRP A 64 -13.21 17.22 7.88
C TRP A 64 -13.13 16.94 9.38
N ASN A 65 -13.47 17.92 10.18
CA ASN A 65 -13.54 17.79 11.63
C ASN A 65 -14.93 17.34 12.10
N LYS A 66 -15.92 17.38 11.21
CA LYS A 66 -17.32 17.01 11.48
C LYS A 66 -17.79 15.98 10.46
N TRP A 67 -18.45 14.94 10.94
CA TRP A 67 -19.10 13.93 10.11
C TRP A 67 -20.40 13.48 10.75
N SER A 68 -21.33 12.97 9.97
CA SER A 68 -22.62 12.48 10.42
C SER A 68 -22.89 11.09 9.87
N PHE A 69 -23.56 10.30 10.66
CA PHE A 69 -24.09 9.00 10.28
C PHE A 69 -25.62 9.05 10.36
N HIS A 70 -26.28 8.63 9.28
CA HIS A 70 -27.72 8.57 9.16
C HIS A 70 -28.17 7.14 8.90
N ASN A 71 -29.10 6.63 9.72
CA ASN A 71 -29.71 5.32 9.53
C ASN A 71 -31.18 5.37 9.96
N GLY A 72 -32.08 5.62 9.02
CA GLY A 72 -33.50 5.78 9.31
C GLY A 72 -33.77 6.91 10.30
N ASP A 73 -34.22 6.55 11.48
CA ASP A 73 -34.55 7.53 12.56
C ASP A 73 -33.34 7.93 13.42
N ILE A 74 -32.16 7.40 13.10
CA ILE A 74 -30.93 7.67 13.89
C ILE A 74 -30.03 8.62 13.14
N ASP A 75 -29.82 9.80 13.71
CA ASP A 75 -28.87 10.80 13.26
C ASP A 75 -27.79 11.02 14.32
N ILE A 76 -26.56 10.65 14.00
CA ILE A 76 -25.41 10.88 14.87
C ILE A 76 -24.45 11.82 14.17
N THR A 77 -24.13 12.94 14.83
CA THR A 77 -23.09 13.86 14.38
C THR A 77 -21.92 13.81 15.35
N HIS A 78 -20.73 13.67 14.83
CA HIS A 78 -19.48 13.69 15.59
C HIS A 78 -18.60 14.84 15.13
N THR A 79 -17.95 15.50 16.08
CA THR A 79 -16.96 16.57 15.81
C THR A 79 -15.69 16.25 16.57
N SER A 80 -14.54 16.27 15.88
CA SER A 80 -13.23 16.03 16.49
C SER A 80 -12.13 16.80 15.76
N ASP A 81 -11.47 17.69 16.48
CA ASP A 81 -10.28 18.37 15.99
C ASP A 81 -9.02 17.51 16.14
N LEU A 82 -9.04 16.56 17.08
CA LEU A 82 -7.92 15.67 17.36
C LEU A 82 -7.84 14.52 16.35
N ARG A 83 -8.96 14.07 15.82
CA ARG A 83 -9.04 12.93 14.88
C ARG A 83 -9.98 13.26 13.72
N PRO A 84 -9.61 14.21 12.86
CA PRO A 84 -10.41 14.54 11.69
C PRO A 84 -10.45 13.36 10.71
N TYR A 85 -11.52 13.29 9.94
CA TYR A 85 -11.64 12.38 8.81
C TYR A 85 -10.93 12.97 7.61
N CYS A 86 -10.03 12.21 6.99
CA CYS A 86 -9.15 12.67 5.94
C CYS A 86 -9.28 11.80 4.70
N VAL A 87 -8.99 12.40 3.55
CA VAL A 87 -8.94 11.72 2.25
C VAL A 87 -7.63 12.05 1.56
N ILE A 88 -7.00 11.04 0.98
CA ILE A 88 -5.82 11.16 0.14
C ILE A 88 -6.12 10.59 -1.24
N ARG A 89 -5.65 11.24 -2.30
CA ARG A 89 -5.61 10.66 -3.64
C ARG A 89 -4.60 9.53 -3.66
N PHE A 90 -4.98 8.38 -4.21
CA PHE A 90 -4.11 7.22 -4.24
C PHE A 90 -2.77 7.49 -4.94
N GLN A 91 -2.75 8.28 -5.99
CA GLN A 91 -1.53 8.64 -6.71
C GLN A 91 -0.55 9.45 -5.84
N GLU A 92 -1.04 10.40 -5.04
CA GLU A 92 -0.21 11.17 -4.10
C GLU A 92 0.34 10.27 -2.99
N TRP A 93 -0.48 9.36 -2.48
CA TRP A 93 -0.04 8.35 -1.51
C TRP A 93 1.05 7.44 -2.07
N LYS A 94 0.85 6.94 -3.29
CA LYS A 94 1.82 6.08 -3.97
C LYS A 94 3.15 6.80 -4.17
N LYS A 95 3.12 8.02 -4.71
CA LYS A 95 4.30 8.87 -4.89
C LYS A 95 5.03 9.06 -3.57
N PHE A 96 4.34 9.50 -2.52
CA PHE A 96 4.89 9.69 -1.18
C PHE A 96 5.55 8.44 -0.61
N CYS A 97 4.91 7.28 -0.77
CA CYS A 97 5.45 6.03 -0.26
C CYS A 97 6.70 5.57 -1.01
N LEU A 98 6.78 5.82 -2.31
CA LEU A 98 7.85 5.30 -3.17
C LEU A 98 9.06 6.23 -3.27
N GLU A 99 8.91 7.53 -3.11
CA GLU A 99 9.99 8.51 -3.23
C GLU A 99 11.16 8.29 -2.25
N SER A 100 10.93 7.62 -1.13
CA SER A 100 11.94 7.41 -0.08
C SER A 100 12.55 6.02 -0.07
N ILE A 101 12.30 5.19 -1.11
CA ILE A 101 12.70 3.79 -1.11
C ILE A 101 13.65 3.53 -2.28
N ASN A 102 14.94 3.41 -1.96
CA ASN A 102 15.98 3.23 -2.97
C ASN A 102 16.19 1.78 -3.41
N ASN A 103 15.67 0.79 -2.68
CA ASN A 103 16.02 -0.63 -2.86
C ASN A 103 14.82 -1.51 -3.27
N ILE A 104 13.80 -0.93 -3.91
CA ILE A 104 12.66 -1.70 -4.39
C ILE A 104 12.69 -1.85 -5.91
N ASN A 105 12.50 -3.07 -6.37
CA ASN A 105 12.27 -3.37 -7.78
C ASN A 105 10.75 -3.50 -8.03
N TYR A 106 10.30 -3.18 -9.23
CA TYR A 106 8.89 -3.26 -9.62
C TYR A 106 8.70 -4.15 -10.83
N LYS A 107 7.60 -4.90 -10.82
CA LYS A 107 7.10 -5.68 -11.96
C LYS A 107 5.63 -5.35 -12.19
N GLU A 108 5.32 -4.83 -13.38
CA GLU A 108 3.93 -4.66 -13.81
C GLU A 108 3.46 -5.94 -14.51
N ARG A 109 2.96 -6.87 -13.71
CA ARG A 109 2.48 -8.19 -14.16
C ARG A 109 1.44 -8.73 -13.19
N LYS A 110 0.57 -9.59 -13.72
CA LYS A 110 -0.36 -10.36 -12.90
C LYS A 110 0.34 -11.60 -12.34
N VAL A 111 0.12 -11.89 -11.07
CA VAL A 111 0.58 -13.13 -10.45
C VAL A 111 -0.47 -14.22 -10.70
N ASN A 112 -0.05 -15.31 -11.34
CA ASN A 112 -0.90 -16.47 -11.63
C ASN A 112 -0.87 -17.50 -10.53
N LYS A 113 0.32 -17.79 -9.98
CA LYS A 113 0.48 -18.86 -8.99
C LYS A 113 1.57 -18.50 -7.98
N ILE A 114 1.35 -18.94 -6.76
CA ILE A 114 2.34 -18.91 -5.68
C ILE A 114 2.48 -20.34 -5.16
N SER A 115 3.70 -20.80 -5.00
CA SER A 115 4.04 -22.05 -4.34
C SER A 115 5.15 -21.82 -3.32
N LYS A 116 5.14 -22.58 -2.24
CA LYS A 116 6.14 -22.51 -1.17
C LYS A 116 7.05 -23.73 -1.28
N ASN A 117 8.33 -23.49 -1.25
CA ASN A 117 9.36 -24.50 -0.95
C ASN A 117 9.82 -24.26 0.50
N ASP A 118 10.72 -25.10 1.00
CA ASP A 118 11.17 -25.03 2.40
C ASP A 118 11.76 -23.65 2.75
N ASP A 119 12.58 -23.06 1.86
CA ASP A 119 13.35 -21.84 2.11
C ASP A 119 12.78 -20.57 1.45
N TYR A 120 11.92 -20.71 0.45
CA TYR A 120 11.41 -19.56 -0.32
C TYR A 120 10.07 -19.84 -0.98
N TYR A 121 9.43 -18.76 -1.41
CA TYR A 121 8.25 -18.77 -2.26
C TYR A 121 8.65 -18.60 -3.71
N LYS A 122 8.01 -19.37 -4.59
CA LYS A 122 8.04 -19.21 -6.04
C LYS A 122 6.75 -18.53 -6.48
N ILE A 123 6.88 -17.38 -7.13
CA ILE A 123 5.79 -16.56 -7.66
C ILE A 123 5.86 -16.65 -9.18
N THR A 124 4.84 -17.24 -9.81
CA THR A 124 4.75 -17.38 -11.27
C THR A 124 3.85 -16.27 -11.81
N LEU A 125 4.36 -15.50 -12.75
CA LEU A 125 3.67 -14.40 -13.40
C LEU A 125 2.86 -14.88 -14.62
N ASP A 126 2.07 -13.99 -15.20
CA ASP A 126 1.22 -14.24 -16.37
C ASP A 126 2.00 -14.53 -17.67
N ASN A 127 3.26 -14.19 -17.72
CA ASN A 127 4.20 -14.50 -18.82
C ASN A 127 5.13 -15.69 -18.51
N ASP A 128 4.78 -16.55 -17.57
CA ASP A 128 5.55 -17.71 -17.08
C ASP A 128 6.90 -17.38 -16.43
N GLU A 129 7.23 -16.10 -16.27
CA GLU A 129 8.38 -15.67 -15.49
C GLU A 129 8.21 -16.07 -14.01
N ASN A 130 9.31 -16.53 -13.40
CA ASN A 130 9.32 -16.90 -11.99
C ASN A 130 10.16 -15.92 -11.18
N ILE A 131 9.58 -15.45 -10.08
CA ILE A 131 10.22 -14.63 -9.05
C ILE A 131 10.30 -15.44 -7.76
N PHE A 132 11.40 -15.28 -7.03
CA PHE A 132 11.64 -16.00 -5.79
C PHE A 132 11.82 -15.02 -4.65
N ALA A 133 11.18 -15.30 -3.50
CA ALA A 133 11.26 -14.44 -2.31
C ALA A 133 11.21 -15.28 -1.03
N LYS A 134 11.94 -14.86 0.00
CA LYS A 134 11.91 -15.51 1.32
C LYS A 134 10.61 -15.22 2.07
N LYS A 135 10.03 -14.07 1.85
CA LYS A 135 8.78 -13.63 2.48
C LYS A 135 7.86 -12.98 1.45
N ILE A 136 6.56 -13.17 1.59
CA ILE A 136 5.55 -12.50 0.77
C ILE A 136 4.51 -11.78 1.62
N TYR A 137 4.06 -10.64 1.11
CA TYR A 137 2.84 -9.95 1.51
C TYR A 137 1.91 -9.97 0.30
N ASP A 138 0.79 -10.66 0.40
CA ASP A 138 -0.22 -10.77 -0.65
C ASP A 138 -1.45 -9.97 -0.25
N SER A 139 -1.76 -8.93 -1.00
CA SER A 139 -2.89 -8.01 -0.76
C SER A 139 -3.79 -7.87 -1.99
N ARG A 140 -3.90 -8.95 -2.77
CA ARG A 140 -4.80 -9.02 -3.92
C ARG A 140 -6.25 -9.16 -3.51
#